data_0f6efdc067394afb80bf9e10997a8618
#
_entry.id   0f6efdc067394afb80bf9e10997a8618
#
_cell.length_a   1.000
_cell.length_b   1.000
_cell.length_c   1.000
_cell.angle_alpha   90.00
_cell.angle_beta   90.00
_cell.angle_gamma   90.00
#
_symmetry.space_group_name_H-M   'P 1'
#
loop_
_entity.id
_entity.type
_entity.pdbx_description
1 polymer ?
#
loop_
_entity_poly.entity_id
_entity_poly.type
_entity_poly.pdbx_seq_one_letter_code
_entity_poly.pdbx_strand_id
1 'polypeptide(L)'
;MDTKVPVDREIMPTPSSSAPLKFADLREAKDLATLLSRVRSIDSSSAVRLQAHGSVVAVWVPVMSAETLLEQVPTVLGMRALHLSEPSEIDVTVEAAAVLDRLARIDKTGGMIEIPPTTVHAPWSGIVPPSSGWIRQGHLDSETVETIARDGMSAVEQALPSNAGGAVVSTVRARIWGTATSFDMVSGAAFGATVLGFNESVKGFEVYTCGPWHRISNESGHILSRPGSNL
;
A
#
# COMPACT_ATOMS: atom_id res chain seq x y z
N MET A 1 43.97 49.18 -1.62
CA MET A 1 44.35 47.79 -1.22
C MET A 1 43.09 47.12 -0.81
N ASP A 2 42.38 46.58 -1.80
CA ASP A 2 41.09 45.88 -1.57
C ASP A 2 41.33 44.38 -1.39
N THR A 3 41.13 43.91 -0.18
CA THR A 3 41.29 42.51 0.16
C THR A 3 39.94 41.80 -0.04
N LYS A 4 39.81 41.15 -1.18
CA LYS A 4 38.66 40.33 -1.55
C LYS A 4 38.70 39.03 -0.75
N VAL A 5 37.80 38.88 0.23
CA VAL A 5 37.58 37.64 0.98
C VAL A 5 36.94 36.59 0.05
N PRO A 6 37.46 35.38 -0.06
CA PRO A 6 36.80 34.31 -0.81
C PRO A 6 35.55 33.88 -0.06
N VAL A 7 34.41 33.90 -0.74
CA VAL A 7 33.16 33.28 -0.25
C VAL A 7 33.29 31.78 -0.46
N ASP A 8 33.51 31.06 0.64
CA ASP A 8 33.38 29.61 0.67
C ASP A 8 31.96 29.22 0.22
N ARG A 9 31.85 28.61 -0.95
CA ARG A 9 30.66 27.95 -1.39
C ARG A 9 30.52 26.68 -0.55
N GLU A 10 29.66 26.71 0.45
CA GLU A 10 29.13 25.51 1.10
C GLU A 10 28.58 24.59 0.00
N ILE A 11 29.25 23.48 -0.22
CA ILE A 11 28.79 22.40 -1.09
C ILE A 11 27.61 21.79 -0.35
N MET A 12 26.40 22.13 -0.82
CA MET A 12 25.19 21.45 -0.38
C MET A 12 25.41 19.93 -0.54
N PRO A 13 25.18 19.12 0.51
CA PRO A 13 25.33 17.70 0.37
C PRO A 13 24.37 17.20 -0.72
N THR A 14 24.90 16.50 -1.70
CA THR A 14 24.14 15.69 -2.66
C THR A 14 23.14 14.85 -1.87
N PRO A 15 21.88 14.63 -2.36
CA PRO A 15 20.91 13.81 -1.67
C PRO A 15 21.55 12.44 -1.41
N SER A 16 21.72 12.14 -0.14
CA SER A 16 22.31 10.90 0.35
C SER A 16 21.54 9.74 -0.28
N SER A 17 22.24 8.86 -0.94
CA SER A 17 21.76 7.52 -1.28
C SER A 17 21.09 6.97 -0.01
N SER A 18 19.77 6.76 -0.07
CA SER A 18 19.04 6.23 1.08
C SER A 18 19.68 4.90 1.50
N ALA A 19 19.90 4.74 2.80
CA ALA A 19 20.52 3.54 3.33
C ALA A 19 19.77 2.27 2.86
N PRO A 20 20.48 1.17 2.57
CA PRO A 20 19.85 -0.06 2.15
C PRO A 20 18.95 -0.62 3.26
N LEU A 21 17.93 -1.39 2.88
CA LEU A 21 17.14 -2.16 3.83
C LEU A 21 17.72 -3.55 3.97
N LYS A 22 18.01 -3.96 5.21
CA LYS A 22 18.46 -5.30 5.53
C LYS A 22 17.39 -6.02 6.34
N PHE A 23 16.73 -6.99 5.73
CA PHE A 23 15.67 -7.75 6.37
C PHE A 23 16.19 -8.64 7.50
N ALA A 24 15.36 -8.86 8.52
CA ALA A 24 15.71 -9.70 9.66
C ALA A 24 15.97 -11.15 9.24
N ASP A 25 15.21 -11.64 8.26
CA ASP A 25 15.45 -12.94 7.62
C ASP A 25 14.95 -12.92 6.15
N LEU A 26 15.24 -14.01 5.41
CA LEU A 26 14.82 -14.14 4.02
C LEU A 26 13.31 -14.33 3.83
N ARG A 27 12.56 -14.69 4.88
CA ARG A 27 11.11 -14.81 4.82
C ARG A 27 10.46 -13.44 4.68
N GLU A 28 10.94 -12.45 5.42
CA GLU A 28 10.51 -11.07 5.32
C GLU A 28 10.67 -10.55 3.87
N ALA A 29 11.80 -10.80 3.25
CA ALA A 29 12.05 -10.43 1.85
C ALA A 29 11.15 -11.17 0.86
N LYS A 30 10.89 -12.46 1.05
CA LYS A 30 9.99 -13.28 0.23
C LYS A 30 8.53 -12.82 0.38
N ASP A 31 8.14 -12.46 1.58
CA ASP A 31 6.82 -11.90 1.88
C ASP A 31 6.62 -10.57 1.16
N LEU A 32 7.64 -9.71 1.15
CA LEU A 32 7.62 -8.48 0.35
C LEU A 32 7.49 -8.78 -1.14
N ALA A 33 8.27 -9.72 -1.66
CA ALA A 33 8.20 -10.09 -3.07
C ALA A 33 6.80 -10.61 -3.46
N THR A 34 6.18 -11.41 -2.58
CA THR A 34 4.83 -11.93 -2.78
C THR A 34 3.81 -10.80 -2.79
N LEU A 35 3.86 -9.88 -1.83
CA LEU A 35 2.97 -8.73 -1.75
C LEU A 35 3.08 -7.86 -3.02
N LEU A 36 4.30 -7.50 -3.43
CA LEU A 36 4.51 -6.67 -4.61
C LEU A 36 4.11 -7.36 -5.91
N SER A 37 4.27 -8.68 -6.01
CA SER A 37 3.80 -9.46 -7.16
C SER A 37 2.28 -9.43 -7.28
N ARG A 38 1.56 -9.56 -6.15
CA ARG A 38 0.10 -9.46 -6.10
C ARG A 38 -0.39 -8.05 -6.48
N VAL A 39 0.27 -7.03 -5.97
CA VAL A 39 -0.05 -5.63 -6.34
C VAL A 39 0.11 -5.40 -7.84
N ARG A 40 1.21 -5.85 -8.43
CA ARG A 40 1.45 -5.72 -9.87
C ARG A 40 0.49 -6.53 -10.74
N SER A 41 -0.17 -7.54 -10.20
CA SER A 41 -1.25 -8.23 -10.92
C SER A 41 -2.53 -7.40 -10.99
N ILE A 42 -2.72 -6.43 -10.08
CA ILE A 42 -3.83 -5.47 -10.12
C ILE A 42 -3.50 -4.34 -11.09
N ASP A 43 -2.27 -3.79 -10.95
CA ASP A 43 -1.75 -2.73 -11.81
C ASP A 43 -0.23 -2.93 -11.98
N SER A 44 0.19 -3.20 -13.21
CA SER A 44 1.60 -3.47 -13.55
C SER A 44 2.52 -2.27 -13.31
N SER A 45 1.97 -1.06 -13.26
CA SER A 45 2.67 0.21 -13.00
C SER A 45 2.63 0.66 -11.53
N SER A 46 2.09 -0.17 -10.64
CA SER A 46 1.93 0.16 -9.23
C SER A 46 3.22 0.65 -8.57
N ALA A 47 3.08 1.73 -7.79
CA ALA A 47 4.09 2.19 -6.86
C ALA A 47 3.95 1.51 -5.50
N VAL A 48 5.05 1.49 -4.74
CA VAL A 48 5.10 1.08 -3.34
C VAL A 48 5.76 2.19 -2.52
N ARG A 49 5.20 2.50 -1.34
CA ARG A 49 5.85 3.38 -0.37
C ARG A 49 6.50 2.52 0.71
N LEU A 50 7.79 2.72 0.89
CA LEU A 50 8.61 2.09 1.91
C LEU A 50 8.86 3.12 3.00
N GLN A 51 8.36 2.88 4.19
CA GLN A 51 8.50 3.77 5.33
C GLN A 51 9.15 2.99 6.48
N ALA A 52 10.45 3.15 6.65
CA ALA A 52 11.20 2.51 7.73
C ALA A 52 11.42 3.50 8.88
N HIS A 53 11.24 2.98 10.08
CA HIS A 53 11.58 3.65 11.33
C HIS A 53 12.15 2.62 12.30
N GLY A 54 13.39 2.81 12.71
CA GLY A 54 14.10 1.83 13.52
C GLY A 54 14.19 0.47 12.82
N SER A 55 13.83 -0.59 13.50
CA SER A 55 13.93 -1.98 13.01
C SER A 55 12.68 -2.49 12.28
N VAL A 56 11.80 -1.60 11.82
CA VAL A 56 10.58 -1.97 11.10
C VAL A 56 10.44 -1.12 9.84
N VAL A 57 10.07 -1.77 8.74
CA VAL A 57 9.62 -1.09 7.53
C VAL A 57 8.14 -1.37 7.28
N ALA A 58 7.32 -0.32 7.24
CA ALA A 58 5.95 -0.38 6.76
C ALA A 58 5.96 -0.27 5.22
N VAL A 59 5.41 -1.29 4.58
CA VAL A 59 5.25 -1.38 3.13
C VAL A 59 3.81 -1.06 2.77
N TRP A 60 3.60 0.06 2.10
CA TRP A 60 2.28 0.53 1.69
C TRP A 60 2.08 0.32 0.21
N VAL A 61 0.94 -0.26 -0.15
CA VAL A 61 0.57 -0.55 -1.53
C VAL A 61 -0.86 -0.11 -1.83
N PRO A 62 -1.13 0.46 -3.01
CA PRO A 62 -2.48 0.78 -3.42
C PRO A 62 -3.20 -0.47 -3.89
N VAL A 63 -4.46 -0.63 -3.50
CA VAL A 63 -5.42 -1.55 -4.12
C VAL A 63 -6.39 -0.76 -4.97
N MET A 64 -6.78 0.39 -4.45
CA MET A 64 -7.73 1.29 -5.10
C MET A 64 -7.52 2.70 -4.58
N SER A 65 -7.47 3.66 -5.49
CA SER A 65 -7.40 5.08 -5.16
C SER A 65 -7.91 5.92 -6.32
N ALA A 66 -8.41 7.12 -6.03
CA ALA A 66 -8.72 8.08 -7.07
C ALA A 66 -7.43 8.57 -7.76
N GLU A 67 -7.42 8.64 -9.08
CA GLU A 67 -6.34 9.23 -9.88
C GLU A 67 -6.50 10.74 -10.00
N THR A 68 -7.75 11.21 -9.94
CA THR A 68 -8.10 12.62 -10.01
C THR A 68 -9.01 13.03 -8.85
N LEU A 69 -9.06 14.34 -8.55
CA LEU A 69 -9.92 14.89 -7.49
C LEU A 69 -11.42 14.72 -7.77
N LEU A 70 -11.80 14.47 -9.03
CA LEU A 70 -13.21 14.32 -9.43
C LEU A 70 -13.72 12.89 -9.28
N GLU A 71 -12.85 11.94 -9.04
CA GLU A 71 -13.23 10.55 -8.89
C GLU A 71 -13.67 10.23 -7.47
N GLN A 72 -14.84 9.61 -7.36
CA GLN A 72 -15.40 9.16 -6.08
C GLN A 72 -14.96 7.73 -5.72
N VAL A 73 -13.80 7.31 -6.20
CA VAL A 73 -13.25 5.99 -5.91
C VAL A 73 -12.84 5.93 -4.42
N PRO A 74 -13.24 4.89 -3.69
CA PRO A 74 -12.75 4.71 -2.32
C PRO A 74 -11.23 4.54 -2.31
N THR A 75 -10.59 5.05 -1.26
CA THR A 75 -9.18 4.74 -1.02
C THR A 75 -9.08 3.42 -0.28
N VAL A 76 -8.34 2.47 -0.84
CA VAL A 76 -8.05 1.17 -0.22
C VAL A 76 -6.56 0.92 -0.34
N LEU A 77 -5.88 0.85 0.80
CA LEU A 77 -4.44 0.63 0.90
C LEU A 77 -4.17 -0.66 1.65
N GLY A 78 -3.24 -1.46 1.13
CA GLY A 78 -2.63 -2.55 1.88
C GLY A 78 -1.40 -2.05 2.63
N MET A 79 -1.18 -2.54 3.84
CA MET A 79 0.04 -2.28 4.60
C MET A 79 0.54 -3.55 5.25
N ARG A 80 1.83 -3.81 5.11
CA ARG A 80 2.54 -4.87 5.83
C ARG A 80 3.76 -4.31 6.54
N ALA A 81 3.92 -4.67 7.80
CA ALA A 81 5.11 -4.36 8.56
C ALA A 81 6.09 -5.53 8.45
N LEU A 82 7.35 -5.24 8.12
CA LEU A 82 8.43 -6.21 8.00
C LEU A 82 9.58 -5.81 8.92
N HIS A 83 10.28 -6.81 9.45
CA HIS A 83 11.38 -6.57 10.38
C HIS A 83 12.72 -6.41 9.65
N LEU A 84 13.51 -5.48 10.15
CA LEU A 84 14.87 -5.23 9.69
C LEU A 84 15.87 -5.70 10.74
N SER A 85 17.00 -6.28 10.30
CA SER A 85 18.12 -6.64 11.17
C SER A 85 18.98 -5.43 11.53
N GLU A 86 18.93 -4.37 10.75
CA GLU A 86 19.62 -3.10 10.97
C GLU A 86 18.60 -1.95 10.93
N PRO A 87 18.68 -0.98 11.86
CA PRO A 87 17.79 0.17 11.86
C PRO A 87 17.91 1.00 10.59
N SER A 88 16.77 1.54 10.12
CA SER A 88 16.72 2.41 8.94
C SER A 88 15.70 3.53 9.14
N GLU A 89 15.97 4.69 8.54
CA GLU A 89 15.08 5.85 8.51
C GLU A 89 14.88 6.27 7.06
N ILE A 90 13.81 5.79 6.44
CA ILE A 90 13.45 6.14 5.07
C ILE A 90 11.94 6.36 4.94
N ASP A 91 11.57 7.20 4.01
CA ASP A 91 10.19 7.36 3.54
C ASP A 91 10.23 7.72 2.05
N VAL A 92 10.06 6.70 1.22
CA VAL A 92 10.18 6.83 -0.23
C VAL A 92 9.08 6.08 -0.94
N THR A 93 8.65 6.65 -2.07
CA THR A 93 7.71 5.99 -2.99
C THR A 93 8.44 5.68 -4.28
N VAL A 94 8.45 4.41 -4.67
CA VAL A 94 9.20 3.89 -5.82
C VAL A 94 8.34 2.90 -6.62
N GLU A 95 8.75 2.56 -7.83
CA GLU A 95 8.06 1.52 -8.60
C GLU A 95 8.20 0.15 -7.94
N ALA A 96 7.08 -0.57 -7.79
CA ALA A 96 7.07 -1.93 -7.24
C ALA A 96 7.94 -2.89 -8.06
N ALA A 97 8.00 -2.71 -9.39
CA ALA A 97 8.87 -3.47 -10.28
C ALA A 97 10.35 -3.32 -9.90
N ALA A 98 10.80 -2.08 -9.65
CA ALA A 98 12.19 -1.81 -9.32
C ALA A 98 12.61 -2.42 -7.97
N VAL A 99 11.68 -2.56 -7.01
CA VAL A 99 11.93 -3.28 -5.76
C VAL A 99 12.00 -4.78 -6.00
N LEU A 100 11.09 -5.35 -6.79
CA LEU A 100 11.08 -6.77 -7.15
C LEU A 100 12.36 -7.21 -7.86
N ASP A 101 12.92 -6.39 -8.75
CA ASP A 101 14.18 -6.66 -9.44
C ASP A 101 15.36 -6.81 -8.46
N ARG A 102 15.30 -6.08 -7.33
CA ARG A 102 16.30 -6.19 -6.26
C ARG A 102 16.07 -7.42 -5.41
N LEU A 103 14.82 -7.69 -5.07
CA LEU A 103 14.43 -8.88 -4.30
C LEU A 103 14.75 -10.19 -5.05
N ALA A 104 14.73 -10.20 -6.38
CA ALA A 104 15.13 -11.36 -7.17
C ALA A 104 16.60 -11.79 -6.95
N ARG A 105 17.41 -10.93 -6.36
CA ARG A 105 18.83 -11.20 -6.03
C ARG A 105 19.11 -11.27 -4.54
N ILE A 106 18.07 -11.32 -3.71
CA ILE A 106 18.16 -11.20 -2.24
C ILE A 106 19.06 -12.24 -1.60
N ASP A 107 19.07 -13.47 -2.10
CA ASP A 107 19.93 -14.55 -1.59
C ASP A 107 21.43 -14.23 -1.78
N LYS A 108 21.77 -13.49 -2.86
CA LYS A 108 23.15 -13.10 -3.16
C LYS A 108 23.62 -11.90 -2.34
N THR A 109 22.69 -11.09 -1.84
CA THR A 109 22.97 -9.86 -1.07
C THR A 109 22.87 -10.06 0.44
N GLY A 110 22.67 -11.32 0.90
CA GLY A 110 22.57 -11.61 2.33
C GLY A 110 21.37 -10.94 3.02
N GLY A 111 20.24 -10.84 2.32
CA GLY A 111 19.01 -10.25 2.87
C GLY A 111 18.92 -8.72 2.76
N MET A 112 19.81 -8.10 1.98
CA MET A 112 19.86 -6.64 1.81
C MET A 112 19.37 -6.21 0.43
N ILE A 113 18.60 -5.13 0.37
CA ILE A 113 18.23 -4.46 -0.87
C ILE A 113 18.62 -2.98 -0.84
N GLU A 114 19.14 -2.47 -1.94
CA GLU A 114 19.30 -1.04 -2.15
C GLU A 114 17.95 -0.42 -2.52
N ILE A 115 17.70 0.77 -2.02
CA ILE A 115 16.50 1.52 -2.42
C ILE A 115 16.63 1.96 -3.87
N PRO A 116 15.60 1.77 -4.72
CA PRO A 116 15.61 2.32 -6.07
C PRO A 116 15.91 3.82 -6.06
N PRO A 117 16.85 4.32 -6.86
CA PRO A 117 17.24 5.74 -6.85
C PRO A 117 16.17 6.66 -7.45
N THR A 118 15.27 6.10 -8.27
CA THR A 118 14.19 6.86 -8.90
C THR A 118 12.94 6.77 -8.05
N THR A 119 12.53 7.89 -7.48
CA THR A 119 11.24 8.04 -6.80
C THR A 119 10.14 8.34 -7.80
N VAL A 120 8.91 7.96 -7.47
CA VAL A 120 7.73 8.24 -8.27
C VAL A 120 6.70 9.05 -7.47
N HIS A 121 5.95 9.88 -8.18
CA HIS A 121 4.82 10.57 -7.58
C HIS A 121 3.58 9.69 -7.69
N ALA A 122 3.02 9.28 -6.56
CA ALA A 122 1.76 8.54 -6.49
C ALA A 122 0.78 9.31 -5.59
N PRO A 123 -0.35 9.81 -6.11
CA PRO A 123 -1.29 10.64 -5.34
C PRO A 123 -1.74 9.99 -4.03
N TRP A 124 -1.95 8.68 -4.03
CA TRP A 124 -2.34 7.94 -2.84
C TRP A 124 -1.28 7.95 -1.72
N SER A 125 -0.01 8.09 -2.05
CA SER A 125 1.07 8.10 -1.04
C SER A 125 1.05 9.34 -0.16
N GLY A 126 0.39 10.41 -0.58
CA GLY A 126 0.11 11.60 0.24
C GLY A 126 -1.11 11.46 1.15
N ILE A 127 -1.89 10.38 0.99
CA ILE A 127 -3.07 10.10 1.81
C ILE A 127 -2.63 9.26 3.01
N VAL A 128 -2.33 9.90 4.14
CA VAL A 128 -1.79 9.23 5.32
C VAL A 128 -2.93 8.82 6.26
N PRO A 129 -3.14 7.51 6.48
CA PRO A 129 -4.05 7.04 7.54
C PRO A 129 -3.54 7.47 8.93
N PRO A 130 -4.44 7.64 9.91
CA PRO A 130 -4.05 7.96 11.28
C PRO A 130 -3.07 6.93 11.86
N SER A 131 -2.02 7.38 12.54
CA SER A 131 -1.06 6.50 13.22
C SER A 131 -1.59 5.97 14.57
N SER A 132 -2.58 6.63 15.16
CA SER A 132 -3.16 6.32 16.47
C SER A 132 -4.64 6.67 16.52
N GLY A 133 -5.29 6.44 17.65
CA GLY A 133 -6.71 6.80 17.84
C GLY A 133 -7.69 5.77 17.23
N TRP A 134 -7.23 4.60 16.90
CA TRP A 134 -8.06 3.52 16.38
C TRP A 134 -8.93 2.89 17.46
N ILE A 135 -10.24 2.80 17.21
CA ILE A 135 -11.23 2.20 18.09
C ILE A 135 -11.64 0.85 17.50
N ARG A 136 -11.47 -0.22 18.29
CA ARG A 136 -11.90 -1.56 17.88
C ARG A 136 -13.44 -1.61 17.82
N GLN A 137 -13.95 -2.11 16.69
CA GLN A 137 -15.39 -2.24 16.43
C GLN A 137 -15.88 -3.69 16.56
N GLY A 138 -15.04 -4.66 16.17
CA GLY A 138 -15.42 -6.06 16.18
C GLY A 138 -14.48 -6.94 15.42
N HIS A 139 -15.03 -8.03 14.90
CA HIS A 139 -14.29 -9.05 14.16
C HIS A 139 -15.07 -9.45 12.91
N LEU A 140 -14.34 -9.76 11.83
CA LEU A 140 -14.86 -10.37 10.61
C LEU A 140 -14.09 -11.68 10.36
N ASP A 141 -14.80 -12.76 10.15
CA ASP A 141 -14.17 -14.00 9.72
C ASP A 141 -13.71 -13.93 8.25
N SER A 142 -12.75 -14.76 7.89
CA SER A 142 -12.17 -14.77 6.54
C SER A 142 -13.20 -15.16 5.46
N GLU A 143 -14.16 -16.01 5.79
CA GLU A 143 -15.23 -16.45 4.87
C GLU A 143 -16.16 -15.29 4.50
N THR A 144 -16.53 -14.47 5.49
CA THR A 144 -17.31 -13.23 5.26
C THR A 144 -16.57 -12.26 4.35
N VAL A 145 -15.28 -12.02 4.61
CA VAL A 145 -14.44 -11.14 3.79
C VAL A 145 -14.31 -11.68 2.35
N GLU A 146 -14.09 -12.98 2.19
CA GLU A 146 -14.02 -13.63 0.88
C GLU A 146 -15.34 -13.54 0.12
N THR A 147 -16.46 -13.74 0.81
CA THR A 147 -17.78 -13.64 0.21
C THR A 147 -18.06 -12.22 -0.31
N ILE A 148 -17.79 -11.19 0.50
CA ILE A 148 -17.94 -9.78 0.07
C ILE A 148 -17.07 -9.50 -1.16
N ALA A 149 -15.84 -9.97 -1.17
CA ALA A 149 -14.92 -9.77 -2.30
C ALA A 149 -15.42 -10.48 -3.57
N ARG A 150 -15.82 -11.73 -3.47
CA ARG A 150 -16.34 -12.54 -4.58
C ARG A 150 -17.61 -11.95 -5.17
N ASP A 151 -18.55 -11.56 -4.33
CA ASP A 151 -19.81 -10.96 -4.78
C ASP A 151 -19.58 -9.60 -5.46
N GLY A 152 -18.67 -8.81 -4.93
CA GLY A 152 -18.24 -7.56 -5.56
C GLY A 152 -17.55 -7.76 -6.91
N MET A 153 -16.65 -8.74 -7.04
CA MET A 153 -16.00 -9.07 -8.31
C MET A 153 -17.04 -9.51 -9.35
N SER A 154 -17.99 -10.39 -8.98
CA SER A 154 -19.08 -10.81 -9.84
C SER A 154 -19.97 -9.64 -10.27
N ALA A 155 -20.29 -8.73 -9.35
CA ALA A 155 -21.08 -7.54 -9.65
C ALA A 155 -20.34 -6.60 -10.63
N VAL A 156 -19.03 -6.43 -10.50
CA VAL A 156 -18.23 -5.65 -11.46
C VAL A 156 -18.26 -6.29 -12.84
N GLU A 157 -18.05 -7.60 -12.92
CA GLU A 157 -18.07 -8.34 -14.19
C GLU A 157 -19.42 -8.21 -14.91
N GLN A 158 -20.52 -8.35 -14.16
CA GLN A 158 -21.88 -8.24 -14.71
C GLN A 158 -22.25 -6.82 -15.14
N ALA A 159 -21.70 -5.81 -14.47
CA ALA A 159 -22.01 -4.40 -14.75
C ALA A 159 -21.18 -3.79 -15.88
N LEU A 160 -20.08 -4.44 -16.28
CA LEU A 160 -19.20 -3.92 -17.33
C LEU A 160 -19.63 -4.42 -18.71
N PRO A 161 -19.90 -3.50 -19.67
CA PRO A 161 -20.07 -3.85 -21.08
C PRO A 161 -18.76 -4.44 -21.65
N SER A 162 -18.87 -5.30 -22.68
CA SER A 162 -17.73 -5.98 -23.33
C SER A 162 -16.63 -5.04 -23.85
N ASN A 163 -16.94 -3.76 -24.10
CA ASN A 163 -16.02 -2.75 -24.60
C ASN A 163 -16.08 -1.46 -23.76
N ALA A 164 -16.14 -1.59 -22.43
CA ALA A 164 -16.20 -0.44 -21.54
C ALA A 164 -14.90 0.39 -21.62
N GLY A 165 -15.04 1.70 -21.86
CA GLY A 165 -13.92 2.64 -21.73
C GLY A 165 -13.53 2.87 -20.27
N GLY A 166 -12.30 3.33 -20.03
CA GLY A 166 -11.72 3.49 -18.68
C GLY A 166 -12.61 4.26 -17.70
N ALA A 167 -13.28 5.35 -18.14
CA ALA A 167 -14.19 6.12 -17.29
C ALA A 167 -15.41 5.31 -16.80
N VAL A 168 -15.96 4.44 -17.67
CA VAL A 168 -17.08 3.55 -17.29
C VAL A 168 -16.60 2.50 -16.29
N VAL A 169 -15.44 1.91 -16.53
CA VAL A 169 -14.82 0.93 -15.62
C VAL A 169 -14.59 1.57 -14.24
N SER A 170 -14.00 2.76 -14.19
CA SER A 170 -13.75 3.51 -12.95
C SER A 170 -15.07 3.79 -12.20
N THR A 171 -16.10 4.27 -12.89
CA THR A 171 -17.41 4.54 -12.28
C THR A 171 -18.07 3.29 -11.71
N VAL A 172 -18.06 2.17 -12.46
CA VAL A 172 -18.63 0.91 -12.01
C VAL A 172 -17.90 0.40 -10.77
N ARG A 173 -16.56 0.41 -10.82
CA ARG A 173 -15.72 -0.01 -9.69
C ARG A 173 -15.93 0.87 -8.47
N ALA A 174 -15.97 2.20 -8.64
CA ALA A 174 -16.21 3.14 -7.55
C ALA A 174 -17.55 2.85 -6.85
N ARG A 175 -18.61 2.63 -7.62
CA ARG A 175 -19.94 2.32 -7.08
C ARG A 175 -19.97 1.01 -6.32
N ILE A 176 -19.45 -0.07 -6.91
CA ILE A 176 -19.51 -1.41 -6.30
C ILE A 176 -18.59 -1.48 -5.08
N TRP A 177 -17.34 -1.08 -5.23
CA TRP A 177 -16.38 -1.14 -4.14
C TRP A 177 -16.54 -0.05 -3.07
N GLY A 178 -17.33 0.99 -3.35
CA GLY A 178 -17.77 2.02 -2.40
C GLY A 178 -18.99 1.62 -1.56
N THR A 179 -19.64 0.49 -1.85
CA THR A 179 -20.80 0.03 -1.08
C THR A 179 -20.39 -0.28 0.35
N ALA A 180 -21.14 0.26 1.31
CA ALA A 180 -20.95 -0.02 2.72
C ALA A 180 -21.32 -1.48 3.05
N THR A 181 -20.51 -2.09 3.89
CA THR A 181 -20.70 -3.46 4.43
C THR A 181 -20.84 -3.41 5.94
N SER A 182 -20.57 -4.51 6.64
CA SER A 182 -20.51 -4.53 8.10
C SER A 182 -19.56 -3.45 8.63
N PHE A 183 -19.93 -2.81 9.73
CA PHE A 183 -19.20 -1.71 10.36
C PHE A 183 -19.05 -0.45 9.49
N ASP A 184 -19.95 -0.22 8.54
CA ASP A 184 -19.90 0.88 7.54
C ASP A 184 -18.62 0.91 6.71
N MET A 185 -17.90 -0.19 6.65
CA MET A 185 -16.68 -0.35 5.87
C MET A 185 -17.02 -0.52 4.39
N VAL A 186 -16.27 0.14 3.51
CA VAL A 186 -16.43 -0.04 2.06
C VAL A 186 -16.04 -1.46 1.64
N SER A 187 -16.83 -2.08 0.75
CA SER A 187 -16.59 -3.45 0.25
C SER A 187 -15.22 -3.63 -0.42
N GLY A 188 -14.63 -2.55 -0.93
CA GLY A 188 -13.27 -2.52 -1.46
C GLY A 188 -12.19 -2.96 -0.46
N ALA A 189 -12.44 -2.85 0.86
CA ALA A 189 -11.51 -3.38 1.85
C ALA A 189 -11.44 -4.91 1.81
N ALA A 190 -12.58 -5.60 1.64
CA ALA A 190 -12.62 -7.05 1.47
C ALA A 190 -11.93 -7.48 0.17
N PHE A 191 -12.17 -6.75 -0.92
CA PHE A 191 -11.45 -6.95 -2.17
C PHE A 191 -9.93 -6.83 -1.96
N GLY A 192 -9.47 -5.77 -1.28
CA GLY A 192 -8.06 -5.57 -0.97
C GLY A 192 -7.45 -6.71 -0.17
N ALA A 193 -8.14 -7.20 0.88
CA ALA A 193 -7.69 -8.33 1.67
C ALA A 193 -7.52 -9.60 0.83
N THR A 194 -8.46 -9.85 -0.08
CA THR A 194 -8.45 -11.03 -0.95
C THR A 194 -7.34 -10.97 -1.99
N VAL A 195 -7.23 -9.87 -2.75
CA VAL A 195 -6.23 -9.76 -3.82
C VAL A 195 -4.80 -9.68 -3.30
N LEU A 196 -4.59 -9.14 -2.10
CA LEU A 196 -3.29 -9.14 -1.44
C LEU A 196 -3.00 -10.44 -0.67
N GLY A 197 -3.99 -11.36 -0.56
CA GLY A 197 -3.85 -12.64 0.11
C GLY A 197 -3.79 -12.55 1.64
N PHE A 198 -4.38 -11.50 2.21
CA PHE A 198 -4.44 -11.35 3.67
C PHE A 198 -5.59 -12.16 4.28
N ASN A 199 -6.55 -12.63 3.48
CA ASN A 199 -7.66 -13.48 3.90
C ASN A 199 -7.29 -14.97 4.07
N GLU A 200 -6.06 -15.36 3.81
CA GLU A 200 -5.59 -16.74 4.03
C GLU A 200 -5.47 -17.10 5.52
N SER A 201 -5.56 -16.10 6.42
CA SER A 201 -5.57 -16.32 7.86
C SER A 201 -6.87 -16.96 8.33
N VAL A 202 -6.77 -18.07 9.05
CA VAL A 202 -7.93 -18.73 9.67
C VAL A 202 -8.57 -17.94 10.81
N LYS A 203 -7.85 -16.92 11.33
CA LYS A 203 -8.32 -16.08 12.45
C LYS A 203 -9.21 -14.93 12.02
N GLY A 204 -9.38 -14.71 10.71
CA GLY A 204 -10.12 -13.55 10.23
C GLY A 204 -9.42 -12.22 10.52
N PHE A 205 -10.20 -11.17 10.72
CA PHE A 205 -9.72 -9.80 10.87
C PHE A 205 -10.35 -9.08 12.06
N GLU A 206 -9.53 -8.39 12.83
CA GLU A 206 -9.99 -7.38 13.77
C GLU A 206 -10.34 -6.09 13.02
N VAL A 207 -11.49 -5.49 13.34
CA VAL A 207 -12.00 -4.28 12.68
C VAL A 207 -11.82 -3.08 13.59
N TYR A 208 -11.30 -1.99 13.02
CA TYR A 208 -11.08 -0.72 13.71
C TYR A 208 -11.57 0.45 12.87
N THR A 209 -11.93 1.55 13.55
CA THR A 209 -12.27 2.83 12.92
C THR A 209 -11.47 3.99 13.53
N CYS A 210 -11.19 5.01 12.72
CA CYS A 210 -10.61 6.28 13.17
C CYS A 210 -11.04 7.38 12.19
N GLY A 211 -11.99 8.25 12.60
CA GLY A 211 -12.61 9.22 11.71
C GLY A 211 -13.23 8.54 10.48
N PRO A 212 -12.90 8.97 9.25
CA PRO A 212 -13.43 8.36 8.04
C PRO A 212 -12.74 7.04 7.65
N TRP A 213 -11.74 6.61 8.40
CA TRP A 213 -10.95 5.43 8.10
C TRP A 213 -11.45 4.18 8.80
N HIS A 214 -11.48 3.09 8.05
CA HIS A 214 -11.62 1.73 8.54
C HIS A 214 -10.32 0.99 8.35
N ARG A 215 -9.99 0.10 9.27
CA ARG A 215 -8.85 -0.80 9.19
C ARG A 215 -9.27 -2.20 9.57
N ILE A 216 -9.02 -3.18 8.72
CA ILE A 216 -9.08 -4.59 9.06
C ILE A 216 -7.66 -5.13 9.17
N SER A 217 -7.41 -5.95 10.19
CA SER A 217 -6.06 -6.34 10.60
C SER A 217 -5.98 -7.79 11.01
N ASN A 218 -4.95 -8.48 10.56
CA ASN A 218 -4.55 -9.79 11.06
C ASN A 218 -3.02 -9.95 11.00
N GLU A 219 -2.50 -11.15 11.22
CA GLU A 219 -1.06 -11.46 11.15
C GLU A 219 -0.44 -11.27 9.76
N SER A 220 -1.24 -11.29 8.69
CA SER A 220 -0.75 -11.09 7.32
C SER A 220 -0.56 -9.61 6.97
N GLY A 221 -1.24 -8.70 7.69
CA GLY A 221 -1.14 -7.26 7.46
C GLY A 221 -2.43 -6.51 7.76
N HIS A 222 -2.54 -5.33 7.16
CA HIS A 222 -3.65 -4.42 7.38
C HIS A 222 -4.20 -3.94 6.04
N ILE A 223 -5.53 -3.85 5.94
CA ILE A 223 -6.20 -3.10 4.88
C ILE A 223 -6.81 -1.86 5.51
N LEU A 224 -6.44 -0.71 4.97
CA LEU A 224 -6.95 0.58 5.41
C LEU A 224 -7.82 1.16 4.30
N SER A 225 -9.03 1.55 4.64
CA SER A 225 -9.99 2.04 3.66
C SER A 225 -10.73 3.27 4.15
N ARG A 226 -11.13 4.12 3.22
CA ARG A 226 -12.07 5.21 3.45
C ARG A 226 -12.96 5.38 2.22
N PRO A 227 -14.19 5.89 2.39
CA PRO A 227 -15.05 6.24 1.26
C PRO A 227 -14.37 7.25 0.33
N GLY A 228 -14.79 7.28 -0.92
CA GLY A 228 -14.45 8.36 -1.85
C GLY A 228 -14.97 9.70 -1.34
N SER A 229 -14.26 10.78 -1.66
CA SER A 229 -14.68 12.14 -1.27
C SER A 229 -15.88 12.56 -2.09
N ASN A 230 -16.98 12.92 -1.42
CA ASN A 230 -18.04 13.72 -2.05
C ASN A 230 -17.59 15.19 -1.98
N LEU A 231 -17.29 15.78 -3.12
CA LEU A 231 -17.06 17.22 -3.26
C LEU A 231 -18.41 17.96 -3.28
#